data_3f5cff11f25b04a637c47969f6345376
#
_entry.id   3f5cff11f25b04a637c47969f6345376
#
_cell.length_a   1.000
_cell.length_b   1.000
_cell.length_c   1.000
_cell.angle_alpha   90.00
_cell.angle_beta   90.00
_cell.angle_gamma   90.00
#
_symmetry.space_group_name_H-M   'P 1'
#
loop_
_entity.id
_entity.type
_entity.pdbx_description
1 polymer ?
#
loop_
_entity_poly.entity_id
_entity_poly.type
_entity_poly.pdbx_seq_one_letter_code
_entity_poly.pdbx_strand_id
1 'polypeptide(L)'
;MEFKVDENLPIEAAELLRKAGHDAVTVLEQRLGGGSDLDVAAVCRKEKRALITLDTDFSDIRSYPPKDFSGLVVLRLKYLDKSHVLDALKHVVSKFVEEPLEHHMWIVEEGRIRIRD
;
A
#
# COMPACT_ATOMS: atom_id res chain seq x y z
N MET A 1 -8.60 -9.54 -1.19
CA MET A 1 -8.49 -8.18 -1.74
C MET A 1 -7.46 -8.11 -2.86
N GLU A 2 -7.46 -7.04 -3.60
CA GLU A 2 -6.52 -6.84 -4.69
C GLU A 2 -5.60 -5.67 -4.36
N PHE A 3 -4.31 -5.88 -4.49
CA PHE A 3 -3.28 -4.91 -4.12
C PHE A 3 -2.33 -4.60 -5.27
N LYS A 4 -1.79 -3.39 -5.23
CA LYS A 4 -0.63 -2.99 -6.02
C LYS A 4 0.49 -2.63 -5.06
N VAL A 5 1.64 -3.23 -5.26
CA VAL A 5 2.84 -3.01 -4.43
C VAL A 5 3.78 -2.08 -5.17
N ASP A 6 4.06 -0.93 -4.57
CA ASP A 6 4.92 0.08 -5.19
C ASP A 6 6.36 -0.40 -5.33
N GLU A 7 7.09 0.20 -6.27
CA GLU A 7 8.46 -0.22 -6.59
C GLU A 7 9.47 0.00 -5.45
N ASN A 8 9.15 0.87 -4.51
CA ASN A 8 10.02 1.13 -3.35
C ASN A 8 9.94 0.04 -2.27
N LEU A 9 9.05 -0.94 -2.44
CA LEU A 9 8.92 -2.07 -1.51
C LEU A 9 9.71 -3.28 -2.01
N PRO A 10 10.19 -4.14 -1.09
CA PRO A 10 10.84 -5.38 -1.51
C PRO A 10 9.86 -6.32 -2.22
N ILE A 11 10.38 -7.13 -3.12
CA ILE A 11 9.57 -8.11 -3.89
C ILE A 11 8.80 -9.03 -2.94
N GLU A 12 9.38 -9.37 -1.82
CA GLU A 12 8.77 -10.24 -0.81
C GLU A 12 7.45 -9.67 -0.25
N ALA A 13 7.22 -8.37 -0.40
CA ALA A 13 5.96 -7.77 0.03
C ALA A 13 4.77 -8.35 -0.75
N ALA A 14 4.91 -8.48 -2.07
CA ALA A 14 3.87 -9.09 -2.89
C ALA A 14 3.67 -10.57 -2.54
N GLU A 15 4.77 -11.28 -2.31
CA GLU A 15 4.70 -12.70 -1.91
C GLU A 15 3.96 -12.88 -0.59
N LEU A 16 4.22 -11.99 0.37
CA LEU A 16 3.57 -12.02 1.67
C LEU A 16 2.05 -11.84 1.53
N LEU A 17 1.63 -10.90 0.70
CA LEU A 17 0.20 -10.68 0.44
C LEU A 17 -0.44 -11.88 -0.25
N ARG A 18 0.24 -12.46 -1.23
CA ARG A 18 -0.25 -13.64 -1.96
C ARG A 18 -0.42 -14.84 -1.03
N LYS A 19 0.52 -15.06 -0.13
CA LYS A 19 0.45 -16.12 0.86
C LYS A 19 -0.71 -15.94 1.84
N ALA A 20 -1.12 -14.70 2.06
CA ALA A 20 -2.27 -14.38 2.91
C ALA A 20 -3.60 -14.49 2.16
N GLY A 21 -3.59 -14.91 0.90
CA GLY A 21 -4.79 -15.12 0.10
C GLY A 21 -5.22 -13.92 -0.73
N HIS A 22 -4.39 -12.89 -0.84
CA HIS A 22 -4.70 -11.68 -1.61
C HIS A 22 -4.10 -11.74 -3.01
N ASP A 23 -4.73 -11.05 -3.96
CA ASP A 23 -4.16 -10.81 -5.28
C ASP A 23 -3.23 -9.61 -5.16
N ALA A 24 -1.99 -9.76 -5.52
CA ALA A 24 -1.01 -8.68 -5.44
C ALA A 24 -0.16 -8.65 -6.70
N VAL A 25 -0.03 -7.47 -7.29
CA VAL A 25 0.89 -7.22 -8.41
C VAL A 25 1.82 -6.08 -8.03
N THR A 26 3.05 -6.13 -8.53
CA THR A 26 4.00 -5.06 -8.29
C THR A 26 3.94 -4.04 -9.43
N VAL A 27 4.34 -2.80 -9.12
CA VAL A 27 4.48 -1.74 -10.13
C VAL A 27 5.49 -2.18 -11.20
N LEU A 28 6.56 -2.85 -10.79
CA LEU A 28 7.58 -3.35 -11.73
C LEU A 28 7.04 -4.45 -12.66
N GLU A 29 6.25 -5.39 -12.14
CA GLU A 29 5.64 -6.44 -12.94
C GLU A 29 4.73 -5.87 -14.03
N GLN A 30 4.06 -4.76 -13.76
CA GLN A 30 3.18 -4.10 -14.70
C GLN A 30 3.90 -3.07 -15.57
N ARG A 31 5.23 -3.00 -15.49
CA ARG A 31 6.07 -2.07 -16.24
C ARG A 31 5.75 -0.60 -15.96
N LEU A 32 5.32 -0.31 -14.74
CA LEU A 32 5.04 1.05 -14.28
C LEU A 32 6.24 1.66 -13.53
N GLY A 33 7.33 0.92 -13.42
CA GLY A 33 8.54 1.39 -12.74
C GLY A 33 9.05 2.68 -13.36
N GLY A 34 9.38 3.67 -12.52
CA GLY A 34 9.79 4.99 -12.98
C GLY A 34 8.64 5.91 -13.36
N GLY A 35 7.39 5.44 -13.31
CA GLY A 35 6.23 6.28 -13.54
C GLY A 35 6.02 7.27 -12.40
N SER A 36 5.31 8.38 -12.69
CA SER A 36 4.98 9.36 -11.66
C SER A 36 3.97 8.79 -10.66
N ASP A 37 3.88 9.40 -9.48
CA ASP A 37 2.87 9.05 -8.48
C ASP A 37 1.45 9.17 -9.05
N LEU A 38 1.22 10.19 -9.89
CA LEU A 38 -0.08 10.37 -10.54
C LEU A 38 -0.40 9.21 -11.49
N ASP A 39 0.58 8.70 -12.21
CA ASP A 39 0.39 7.56 -13.11
C ASP A 39 0.06 6.29 -12.33
N VAL A 40 0.81 6.02 -11.26
CA VAL A 40 0.57 4.87 -10.40
C VAL A 40 -0.83 4.97 -9.76
N ALA A 41 -1.19 6.14 -9.26
CA ALA A 41 -2.50 6.38 -8.66
C ALA A 41 -3.63 6.14 -9.66
N ALA A 42 -3.47 6.64 -10.90
CA ALA A 42 -4.47 6.46 -11.94
C ALA A 42 -4.72 4.99 -12.27
N VAL A 43 -3.65 4.19 -12.35
CA VAL A 43 -3.75 2.76 -12.62
C VAL A 43 -4.41 2.04 -11.45
N CYS A 44 -4.07 2.39 -10.21
CA CYS A 44 -4.70 1.80 -9.02
C CYS A 44 -6.22 2.04 -9.01
N ARG A 45 -6.65 3.27 -9.34
CA ARG A 45 -8.08 3.58 -9.43
C ARG A 45 -8.76 2.78 -10.52
N LYS A 46 -8.14 2.71 -11.70
CA LYS A 46 -8.70 2.00 -12.85
C LYS A 46 -8.86 0.50 -12.56
N GLU A 47 -7.87 -0.09 -11.94
CA GLU A 47 -7.86 -1.52 -11.62
C GLU A 47 -8.57 -1.86 -10.32
N LYS A 48 -8.97 -0.86 -9.57
CA LYS A 48 -9.59 -1.03 -8.24
C LYS A 48 -8.70 -1.85 -7.30
N ARG A 49 -7.41 -1.50 -7.28
CA ARG A 49 -6.42 -2.11 -6.39
C ARG A 49 -6.03 -1.14 -5.29
N ALA A 50 -5.90 -1.65 -4.08
CA ALA A 50 -5.34 -0.88 -2.97
C ALA A 50 -3.82 -0.76 -3.18
N LEU A 51 -3.28 0.43 -2.98
CA LEU A 51 -1.85 0.69 -3.11
C LEU A 51 -1.14 0.53 -1.77
N ILE A 52 0.00 -0.15 -1.79
CA ILE A 52 0.90 -0.22 -0.63
C ILE A 52 2.22 0.42 -1.05
N THR A 53 2.67 1.42 -0.29
CA THR A 53 3.83 2.22 -0.68
C THR A 53 4.61 2.73 0.54
N LEU A 54 5.90 3.00 0.33
CA LEU A 54 6.75 3.73 1.30
C LEU A 54 6.77 5.23 1.01
N ASP A 55 6.17 5.67 -0.10
CA ASP A 55 6.17 7.08 -0.51
C ASP A 55 5.12 7.86 0.29
N THR A 56 5.60 8.71 1.20
CA THR A 56 4.72 9.48 2.07
C THR A 56 3.93 10.57 1.35
N ASP A 57 4.27 10.90 0.10
CA ASP A 57 3.50 11.86 -0.69
C ASP A 57 2.07 11.36 -0.93
N PHE A 58 1.85 10.04 -0.96
CA PHE A 58 0.51 9.47 -1.08
C PHE A 58 -0.36 9.70 0.16
N SER A 59 0.21 10.21 1.27
CA SER A 59 -0.59 10.55 2.44
C SER A 59 -1.23 11.95 2.36
N ASP A 60 -0.96 12.69 1.30
CA ASP A 60 -1.63 13.98 1.09
C ASP A 60 -3.04 13.75 0.55
N ILE A 61 -4.03 13.86 1.43
CA ILE A 61 -5.43 13.59 1.10
C ILE A 61 -6.04 14.61 0.13
N ARG A 62 -5.39 15.74 -0.09
CA ARG A 62 -5.84 16.74 -1.08
C ARG A 62 -5.49 16.26 -2.48
N SER A 63 -4.32 15.64 -2.66
CA SER A 63 -3.88 15.10 -3.94
C SER A 63 -4.43 13.70 -4.18
N TYR A 64 -4.57 12.91 -3.13
CA TYR A 64 -5.01 11.51 -3.19
C TYR A 64 -6.15 11.27 -2.19
N PRO A 65 -7.38 11.74 -2.49
CA PRO A 65 -8.50 11.56 -1.58
C PRO A 65 -8.82 10.07 -1.37
N PRO A 66 -8.83 9.57 -0.14
CA PRO A 66 -9.06 8.15 0.10
C PRO A 66 -10.34 7.60 -0.50
N LYS A 67 -11.40 8.42 -0.57
CA LYS A 67 -12.69 8.01 -1.15
C LYS A 67 -12.60 7.58 -2.61
N ASP A 68 -11.57 8.04 -3.33
CA ASP A 68 -11.39 7.74 -4.76
C ASP A 68 -10.58 6.45 -4.99
N PHE A 69 -10.10 5.82 -3.93
CA PHE A 69 -9.24 4.64 -4.01
C PHE A 69 -9.88 3.43 -3.36
N SER A 70 -9.47 2.23 -3.80
CA SER A 70 -9.86 0.99 -3.13
C SER A 70 -9.15 0.85 -1.78
N GLY A 71 -8.12 1.63 -1.54
CA GLY A 71 -7.39 1.71 -0.31
C GLY A 71 -5.98 2.25 -0.55
N LEU A 72 -5.45 2.94 0.43
CA LEU A 72 -4.08 3.42 0.43
C LEU A 72 -3.41 2.99 1.72
N VAL A 73 -2.30 2.27 1.62
CA VAL A 73 -1.50 1.88 2.78
C VAL A 73 -0.13 2.52 2.62
N VAL A 74 0.13 3.54 3.42
CA VAL A 74 1.40 4.27 3.41
C VAL A 74 2.21 3.85 4.62
N LEU A 75 3.33 3.18 4.38
CA LEU A 75 4.24 2.74 5.45
C LEU A 75 5.20 3.90 5.76
N ARG A 76 4.99 4.54 6.88
CA ARG A 76 5.77 5.67 7.36
C ARG A 76 6.65 5.21 8.51
N LEU A 77 7.70 4.48 8.16
CA LEU A 77 8.55 3.80 9.12
C LEU A 77 9.87 4.54 9.34
N LYS A 78 10.40 4.41 10.55
CA LYS A 78 11.70 4.96 10.92
C LYS A 78 12.84 4.20 10.25
N TYR A 79 12.69 2.87 10.11
CA TYR A 79 13.69 2.00 9.48
C TYR A 79 13.08 1.36 8.25
N LEU A 80 13.73 1.56 7.08
CA LEU A 80 13.20 1.14 5.78
C LEU A 80 13.90 -0.10 5.22
N ASP A 81 14.69 -0.81 6.03
CA ASP A 81 15.29 -2.07 5.61
C ASP A 81 14.22 -3.15 5.45
N LYS A 82 14.55 -4.17 4.65
CA LYS A 82 13.60 -5.22 4.29
C LYS A 82 12.91 -5.85 5.50
N SER A 83 13.68 -6.18 6.54
CA SER A 83 13.14 -6.84 7.73
C SER A 83 12.08 -6.01 8.42
N HIS A 84 12.35 -4.73 8.66
CA HIS A 84 11.39 -3.83 9.31
C HIS A 84 10.15 -3.59 8.45
N VAL A 85 10.34 -3.43 7.14
CA VAL A 85 9.23 -3.22 6.21
C VAL A 85 8.32 -4.44 6.17
N LEU A 86 8.89 -5.64 6.09
CA LEU A 86 8.09 -6.86 6.03
C LEU A 86 7.38 -7.14 7.36
N ASP A 87 8.01 -6.85 8.50
CA ASP A 87 7.37 -6.98 9.80
C ASP A 87 6.17 -6.05 9.93
N ALA A 88 6.33 -4.80 9.49
CA ALA A 88 5.22 -3.84 9.49
C ALA A 88 4.08 -4.32 8.60
N LEU A 89 4.40 -4.85 7.43
CA LEU A 89 3.39 -5.35 6.48
C LEU A 89 2.65 -6.57 7.04
N LYS A 90 3.34 -7.48 7.73
CA LYS A 90 2.69 -8.60 8.40
C LYS A 90 1.64 -8.12 9.41
N HIS A 91 1.98 -7.09 10.16
CA HIS A 91 1.04 -6.49 11.13
C HIS A 91 -0.16 -5.88 10.41
N VAL A 92 0.08 -5.15 9.31
CA VAL A 92 -0.97 -4.56 8.49
C VAL A 92 -1.94 -5.63 7.98
N VAL A 93 -1.41 -6.71 7.42
CA VAL A 93 -2.22 -7.81 6.88
C VAL A 93 -3.12 -8.40 7.96
N SER A 94 -2.60 -8.54 9.19
CA SER A 94 -3.40 -9.10 10.29
C SER A 94 -4.59 -8.20 10.67
N LYS A 95 -4.58 -6.94 10.29
CA LYS A 95 -5.64 -5.97 10.60
C LYS A 95 -6.69 -5.83 9.52
N PHE A 96 -6.47 -6.38 8.34
CA PHE A 96 -7.42 -6.24 7.23
C PHE A 96 -8.80 -6.81 7.53
N VAL A 97 -8.90 -7.81 8.38
CA VAL A 97 -10.17 -8.42 8.74
C VAL A 97 -10.95 -7.62 9.80
N GLU A 98 -10.26 -6.74 10.52
CA GLU A 98 -10.86 -6.00 11.65
C GLU A 98 -11.21 -4.58 11.30
N GLU A 99 -10.45 -3.94 10.39
CA GLU A 99 -10.52 -2.53 10.13
C GLU A 99 -10.77 -2.26 8.65
N PRO A 100 -11.51 -1.19 8.30
CA PRO A 100 -11.84 -0.91 6.91
C PRO A 100 -10.62 -0.38 6.13
N LEU A 101 -10.35 -0.97 4.98
CA LEU A 101 -9.34 -0.44 4.07
C LEU A 101 -9.98 0.24 2.85
N GLU A 102 -11.06 -0.32 2.31
CA GLU A 102 -11.71 0.24 1.14
C GLU A 102 -12.12 1.69 1.39
N HIS A 103 -11.70 2.60 0.50
CA HIS A 103 -11.94 4.04 0.58
C HIS A 103 -11.35 4.72 1.81
N HIS A 104 -10.33 4.09 2.40
CA HIS A 104 -9.60 4.63 3.56
C HIS A 104 -8.11 4.70 3.27
N MET A 105 -7.43 5.55 4.02
CA MET A 105 -5.98 5.62 4.02
C MET A 105 -5.45 5.15 5.36
N TRP A 106 -4.54 4.19 5.32
CA TRP A 106 -3.83 3.71 6.51
C TRP A 106 -2.43 4.30 6.51
N ILE A 107 -2.09 5.03 7.55
CA ILE A 107 -0.73 5.49 7.79
C ILE A 107 -0.14 4.57 8.85
N VAL A 108 0.82 3.76 8.44
CA VAL A 108 1.41 2.70 9.28
C VAL A 108 2.74 3.19 9.83
N GLU A 109 2.81 3.29 11.16
CA GLU A 109 4.03 3.66 11.88
C GLU A 109 4.43 2.51 12.80
N GLU A 110 5.65 2.59 13.39
CA GLU A 110 6.03 1.59 14.39
C GLU A 110 5.02 1.63 15.54
N GLY A 111 4.42 0.47 15.81
CA GLY A 111 3.51 0.33 16.95
C GLY A 111 2.11 0.90 16.79
N ARG A 112 1.77 1.52 15.64
CA ARG A 112 0.39 1.99 15.44
C ARG A 112 0.01 2.15 13.98
N ILE A 113 -1.29 2.05 13.72
CA ILE A 113 -1.88 2.31 12.40
C ILE A 113 -2.94 3.40 12.60
N ARG A 114 -2.83 4.47 11.80
CA ARG A 114 -3.85 5.52 11.78
C ARG A 114 -4.69 5.35 10.53
N ILE A 115 -6.00 5.33 10.69
CA ILE A 115 -6.95 5.14 9.58
C ILE A 115 -7.67 6.45 9.33
N ARG A 116 -7.67 6.89 8.09
CA ARG A 116 -8.32 8.15 7.66
C ARG A 116 -9.28 7.91 6.51
N ASP A 117 -10.34 8.71 6.51
CA ASP A 117 -11.32 8.74 5.42
C ASP A 117 -10.80 9.54 4.24
#